data_03419a52d5fef0c560c1751de4db77bc
#
_entry.id   03419a52d5fef0c560c1751de4db77bc
#
_cell.length_a   1.000
_cell.length_b   1.000
_cell.length_c   1.000
_cell.angle_alpha   90.00
_cell.angle_beta   90.00
_cell.angle_gamma   90.00
#
_symmetry.space_group_name_H-M   'P 1'
#
loop_
_entity.id
_entity.type
_entity.pdbx_description
1 polymer ?
#
loop_
_entity_poly.entity_id
_entity_poly.type
_entity_poly.pdbx_seq_one_letter_code
_entity_poly.pdbx_strand_id
1 'polypeptide(L)' 'LSKDIRTLDLKNIPCPLNVVKCKLALEKLSIEDTLIIELDKGEPEEMVFKTLDQLGYTVDILNDETSWIRISVIYGII' A
#
# COMPACT_ATOMS: atom_id res chain seq x y z
N LEU A 1 -10.77 8.94 17.51
CA LEU A 1 -11.25 7.85 17.68
C LEU A 1 -11.79 6.92 16.63
N SER A 2 -12.25 7.39 15.48
CA SER A 2 -12.67 6.48 14.43
C SER A 2 -11.48 6.12 13.56
N LYS A 3 -11.43 4.85 13.20
CA LYS A 3 -10.45 4.37 12.26
C LYS A 3 -11.02 4.54 10.87
N ASP A 4 -10.27 5.18 10.01
CA ASP A 4 -10.68 5.35 8.62
C ASP A 4 -10.00 4.30 7.77
N ILE A 5 -10.74 3.77 6.80
CA ILE A 5 -10.21 2.86 5.82
C ILE A 5 -10.20 3.60 4.49
N ARG A 6 -9.02 3.73 3.91
CA ARG A 6 -8.84 4.39 2.62
C ARG A 6 -8.41 3.36 1.60
N THR A 7 -8.83 3.56 0.37
CA THR A 7 -8.50 2.63 -0.72
C THR A 7 -7.73 3.37 -1.80
N LEU A 8 -6.69 2.73 -2.30
CA LEU A 8 -5.85 3.28 -3.37
C LEU A 8 -5.65 2.22 -4.44
N ASP A 9 -6.09 2.51 -5.66
CA ASP A 9 -5.94 1.59 -6.77
C ASP A 9 -4.74 2.03 -7.61
N LEU A 10 -3.69 1.23 -7.57
CA LEU A 10 -2.47 1.50 -8.34
C LEU A 10 -2.29 0.52 -9.50
N LYS A 11 -3.34 -0.25 -9.83
CA LYS A 11 -3.25 -1.15 -10.97
C LYS A 11 -3.10 -0.33 -12.25
N ASN A 12 -2.26 -0.80 -13.15
CA ASN A 12 -1.97 -0.14 -14.43
C ASN A 12 -1.25 1.21 -14.29
N ILE A 13 -0.69 1.49 -13.11
CA ILE A 13 0.11 2.69 -12.90
C ILE A 13 1.59 2.30 -13.02
N PRO A 14 2.33 2.88 -13.94
CA PRO A 14 3.74 2.50 -14.13
C PRO A 14 4.62 2.95 -12.97
N CYS A 15 5.71 2.24 -12.78
CA CYS A 15 6.76 2.61 -11.86
C CYS A 15 7.60 3.74 -12.49
N PRO A 16 8.01 4.77 -11.73
CA PRO A 16 7.89 4.92 -10.28
C PRO A 16 6.65 5.68 -9.82
N LEU A 17 5.73 5.97 -10.72
CA LEU A 17 4.54 6.76 -10.39
C LEU A 17 3.69 6.07 -9.32
N ASN A 18 3.61 4.74 -9.36
CA ASN A 18 2.88 3.99 -8.35
C ASN A 18 3.45 4.22 -6.96
N VAL A 19 4.78 4.24 -6.83
CA VAL A 19 5.43 4.50 -5.54
C VAL A 19 5.16 5.92 -5.07
N VAL A 20 5.20 6.89 -5.98
CA VAL A 20 4.93 8.29 -5.63
C VAL A 20 3.50 8.44 -5.12
N LYS A 21 2.53 7.86 -5.82
CA LYS A 21 1.14 7.92 -5.38
C LYS A 21 0.93 7.23 -4.03
N CYS A 22 1.62 6.13 -3.80
CA CYS A 22 1.58 5.44 -2.53
C CYS A 22 2.10 6.32 -1.40
N LYS A 23 3.23 6.97 -1.60
CA LYS A 23 3.80 7.85 -0.59
C LYS A 23 2.89 9.03 -0.27
N LEU A 24 2.25 9.60 -1.28
CA LEU A 24 1.31 10.71 -1.05
C LEU A 24 0.12 10.26 -0.23
N ALA A 25 -0.39 9.06 -0.50
CA ALA A 25 -1.50 8.53 0.28
C ALA A 25 -1.08 8.27 1.72
N LEU A 26 0.13 7.77 1.93
CA LEU A 26 0.63 7.48 3.28
C LEU A 26 0.80 8.75 4.10
N GLU A 27 1.13 9.88 3.48
CA GLU A 27 1.26 11.14 4.19
C GLU A 27 -0.04 11.60 4.82
N LYS A 28 -1.15 11.16 4.27
CA LYS A 28 -2.47 11.53 4.78
C LYS A 28 -3.02 10.50 5.76
N LEU A 29 -2.27 9.44 6.00
CA LEU A 29 -2.73 8.33 6.83
C LEU A 29 -2.38 8.61 8.29
N SER A 30 -3.36 8.49 9.17
CA SER A 30 -3.14 8.59 10.61
C SER A 30 -2.72 7.24 11.16
N ILE A 31 -2.21 7.23 12.40
CA ILE A 31 -1.72 6.00 13.02
C ILE A 31 -2.78 4.91 13.06
N GLU A 32 -4.04 5.29 13.25
CA GLU A 32 -5.12 4.32 13.40
C GLU A 32 -5.81 3.97 12.08
N ASP A 33 -5.43 4.63 11.01
CA ASP A 33 -6.06 4.40 9.72
C ASP A 33 -5.45 3.20 9.02
N THR A 34 -6.23 2.61 8.12
CA THR A 34 -5.78 1.52 7.27
C THR A 34 -5.85 1.96 5.81
N LEU A 35 -4.81 1.71 5.07
CA LEU A 35 -4.78 1.97 3.63
C LEU A 35 -4.82 0.64 2.90
N ILE A 36 -5.84 0.47 2.05
CA ILE A 36 -5.97 -0.71 1.21
C ILE A 36 -5.42 -0.35 -0.15
N ILE A 37 -4.43 -1.09 -0.61
CA ILE A 37 -3.78 -0.81 -1.89
C ILE A 37 -3.96 -2.00 -2.82
N GLU A 38 -4.31 -1.74 -4.08
CA GLU A 38 -4.36 -2.75 -5.13
C GLU A 38 -3.25 -2.46 -6.11
N LEU A 39 -2.47 -3.47 -6.44
CA LEU A 39 -1.26 -3.34 -7.25
C LEU A 39 -1.21 -4.44 -8.29
N ASP A 40 -0.52 -4.16 -9.41
CA ASP A 40 -0.15 -5.22 -10.34
C ASP A 40 0.92 -6.09 -9.71
N LYS A 41 0.90 -7.37 -10.04
CA LYS A 41 1.92 -8.32 -9.59
C LYS A 41 3.24 -8.07 -10.29
N GLY A 42 4.32 -8.50 -9.67
CA GLY A 42 5.65 -8.41 -10.23
C GLY A 42 6.40 -7.21 -9.72
N GLU A 43 7.04 -6.46 -10.62
CA GLU A 43 7.88 -5.33 -10.23
C GLU A 43 7.16 -4.25 -9.44
N PRO A 44 5.94 -3.84 -9.83
CA PRO A 44 5.21 -2.84 -9.03
C PRO A 44 4.98 -3.30 -7.59
N GLU A 45 4.61 -4.54 -7.41
CA GLU A 45 4.37 -5.11 -6.09
C GLU A 45 5.66 -5.09 -5.26
N GLU A 46 6.77 -5.50 -5.85
CA GLU A 46 8.06 -5.55 -5.15
C GLU A 46 8.53 -4.17 -4.73
N MET A 47 8.39 -3.19 -5.61
CA MET A 47 8.82 -1.83 -5.32
C MET A 47 8.01 -1.20 -4.18
N VAL A 48 6.72 -1.41 -4.20
CA VAL A 48 5.85 -0.86 -3.16
C VAL A 48 6.12 -1.54 -1.82
N PHE A 49 6.26 -2.86 -1.80
CA PHE A 49 6.58 -3.58 -0.57
C PHE A 49 7.89 -3.10 0.03
N LYS A 50 8.91 -2.93 -0.81
CA LYS A 50 10.20 -2.45 -0.35
C LYS A 50 10.09 -1.05 0.25
N THR A 51 9.34 -0.18 -0.41
CA THR A 51 9.14 1.18 0.07
C THR A 51 8.42 1.19 1.42
N LEU A 52 7.37 0.40 1.56
CA LEU A 52 6.61 0.33 2.80
C LEU A 52 7.46 -0.21 3.94
N ASP A 53 8.26 -1.22 3.66
CA ASP A 53 9.16 -1.79 4.65
C ASP A 53 10.18 -0.75 5.13
N GLN A 54 10.76 -0.01 4.19
CA GLN A 54 11.76 1.01 4.53
C GLN A 54 11.16 2.15 5.36
N LEU A 55 9.90 2.45 5.15
CA LEU A 55 9.22 3.52 5.88
C LEU A 55 8.62 3.05 7.21
N GLY A 56 8.68 1.76 7.50
CA GLY A 56 8.23 1.25 8.80
C GLY A 56 6.75 0.93 8.88
N TYR A 57 6.11 0.68 7.75
CA TYR A 57 4.70 0.30 7.73
C TYR A 57 4.54 -1.21 7.81
N THR A 58 3.43 -1.65 8.39
CA THR A 58 3.08 -3.06 8.47
C THR A 58 2.11 -3.38 7.33
N VAL A 59 2.38 -4.46 6.62
CA VAL A 59 1.62 -4.86 5.44
C VAL A 59 1.05 -6.25 5.63
N ASP A 60 -0.25 -6.40 5.36
CA ASP A 60 -0.92 -7.69 5.33
C ASP A 60 -1.50 -7.92 3.94
N ILE A 61 -1.40 -9.14 3.45
CA ILE A 61 -1.94 -9.49 2.15
C ILE A 61 -3.38 -9.93 2.32
N LEU A 62 -4.29 -9.23 1.65
CA LEU A 62 -5.73 -9.53 1.70
C LEU A 62 -6.15 -10.45 0.56
N ASN A 63 -5.68 -10.18 -0.65
CA ASN A 63 -5.94 -10.99 -1.83
C ASN A 63 -4.67 -11.08 -2.64
N ASP A 64 -4.34 -12.30 -3.08
CA ASP A 64 -3.16 -12.54 -3.90
C ASP A 64 -3.63 -13.26 -5.15
N GLU A 65 -3.89 -12.49 -6.21
CA GLU A 65 -4.42 -13.02 -7.45
C GLU A 65 -3.29 -13.21 -8.47
N THR A 66 -3.62 -13.76 -9.61
CA THR A 66 -2.61 -14.08 -10.62
C THR A 66 -1.94 -12.81 -11.18
N SER A 67 -2.73 -11.76 -11.40
CA SER A 67 -2.22 -10.55 -12.06
C SER A 67 -2.22 -9.32 -11.16
N TRP A 68 -2.82 -9.41 -9.97
CA TRP A 68 -2.86 -8.26 -9.05
C TRP A 68 -2.91 -8.75 -7.61
N ILE A 69 -2.65 -7.84 -6.69
CA ILE A 69 -2.63 -8.13 -5.27
C ILE A 69 -3.30 -6.99 -4.52
N ARG A 70 -4.02 -7.34 -3.45
CA ARG A 70 -4.62 -6.35 -2.55
C ARG A 70 -3.99 -6.51 -1.18
N ILE A 71 -3.51 -5.40 -0.63
CA ILE A 71 -2.84 -5.41 0.67
C ILE A 71 -3.46 -4.37 1.57
N SER A 72 -3.33 -4.58 2.89
CA SER A 72 -3.68 -3.57 3.87
C SER A 72 -2.40 -3.05 4.50
N VAL A 73 -2.34 -1.75 4.71
CA VAL A 73 -1.15 -1.09 5.24
C VAL A 73 -1.55 -0.28 6.44
N ILE A 74 -0.85 -0.47 7.55
CA ILE A 74 -1.03 0.34 8.74
C ILE A 74 0.32 0.90 9.17
N TYR A 75 0.30 2.06 9.82
CA TYR A 75 1.53 2.68 10.27
C TYR A 75 1.98 2.07 11.58
N GLY A 76 3.27 1.81 11.66
CA GLY A 76 3.89 1.46 12.91
C GLY A 76 4.04 -0.03 13.12
N ILE A 77 4.49 -0.35 14.30
CA ILE A 77 4.79 -1.70 14.72
C ILE A 77 3.77 -2.10 15.78
N ILE A 78 3.31 -3.30 15.67
CA ILE A 78 2.38 -3.83 16.65
C ILE A 78 3.13 -4.60 17.70
#